data_1bd17a6ada8ffd48a6114c7ed9371380
#
_entry.id   1bd17a6ada8ffd48a6114c7ed9371380
#
_cell.length_a   1.000
_cell.length_b   1.000
_cell.length_c   1.000
_cell.angle_alpha   90.00
_cell.angle_beta   90.00
_cell.angle_gamma   90.00
#
_symmetry.space_group_name_H-M   'P 1'
#
loop_
_entity.id
_entity.type
_entity.pdbx_description
1 polymer ?
#
loop_
_entity_poly.entity_id
_entity_poly.type
_entity_poly.pdbx_seq_one_letter_code
_entity_poly.pdbx_strand_id
1 'polypeptide(L)'
;MEEIIINIAVVEDEQQQILNYQNYLDRFQKERKITVKTHYFNDGLLFLEQYHQNEFDIVLMDIAMPQMNGLETAKRLRTVDKNVCLIFITTLAQYAIKGYEVDALDFLIKPVGFDLFSIKLEKAIKRVNKNKESFFVIKTSEEVLKISTSKIIYI
;
A
#
# COMPACT_ATOMS: atom_id res chain seq x y z
N MET A 1 -22.56 -11.30 0.30
CA MET A 1 -21.52 -10.38 0.79
C MET A 1 -20.45 -10.21 -0.25
N GLU A 2 -20.04 -8.98 -0.45
CA GLU A 2 -18.96 -8.70 -1.39
C GLU A 2 -17.63 -9.20 -0.83
N GLU A 3 -16.82 -9.75 -1.72
CA GLU A 3 -15.49 -10.18 -1.37
C GLU A 3 -14.57 -8.96 -1.27
N ILE A 4 -13.81 -8.88 -0.17
CA ILE A 4 -12.80 -7.84 -0.02
C ILE A 4 -11.52 -8.29 -0.71
N ILE A 5 -11.09 -7.52 -1.70
CA ILE A 5 -9.86 -7.78 -2.43
C ILE A 5 -8.89 -6.64 -2.17
N ILE A 6 -7.71 -6.97 -1.67
CA ILE A 6 -6.64 -6.02 -1.38
C ILE A 6 -5.52 -6.22 -2.40
N ASN A 7 -5.17 -5.17 -3.11
CA ASN A 7 -4.10 -5.20 -4.11
C ASN A 7 -2.80 -4.69 -3.50
N ILE A 8 -1.78 -5.54 -3.49
CA ILE A 8 -0.49 -5.24 -2.86
C ILE A 8 0.63 -5.30 -3.90
N ALA A 9 1.45 -4.25 -3.93
CA ALA A 9 2.71 -4.28 -4.66
C ALA A 9 3.82 -4.57 -3.67
N VAL A 10 4.71 -5.50 -4.01
CA VAL A 10 5.91 -5.81 -3.22
C VAL A 10 7.12 -5.46 -4.07
N VAL A 11 7.94 -4.53 -3.58
CA VAL A 11 9.17 -4.11 -4.26
C VAL A 11 10.35 -4.66 -3.48
N GLU A 12 10.95 -5.73 -3.98
CA GLU A 12 11.96 -6.52 -3.29
C GLU A 12 12.83 -7.23 -4.32
N ASP A 13 14.15 -7.11 -4.20
CA ASP A 13 15.07 -7.73 -5.15
C ASP A 13 15.57 -9.12 -4.73
N GLU A 14 15.42 -9.49 -3.45
CA GLU A 14 15.89 -10.79 -2.96
C GLU A 14 14.82 -11.87 -3.11
N GLN A 15 15.16 -12.91 -3.87
CA GLN A 15 14.23 -14.01 -4.14
C GLN A 15 13.76 -14.70 -2.85
N GLN A 16 14.65 -14.88 -1.88
CA GLN A 16 14.28 -15.53 -0.62
C GLN A 16 13.24 -14.71 0.14
N GLN A 17 13.35 -13.39 0.12
CA GLN A 17 12.37 -12.52 0.76
C GLN A 17 11.02 -12.57 0.05
N ILE A 18 11.04 -12.65 -1.27
CA ILE A 18 9.81 -12.80 -2.06
C ILE A 18 9.08 -14.09 -1.68
N LEU A 19 9.82 -15.20 -1.54
CA LEU A 19 9.23 -16.46 -1.10
C LEU A 19 8.63 -16.35 0.30
N ASN A 20 9.30 -15.65 1.20
CA ASN A 20 8.78 -15.41 2.55
C ASN A 20 7.46 -14.63 2.50
N TYR A 21 7.37 -13.59 1.68
CA TYR A 21 6.14 -12.82 1.54
C TYR A 21 5.01 -13.67 0.96
N GLN A 22 5.32 -14.50 -0.05
CA GLN A 22 4.32 -15.39 -0.63
C GLN A 22 3.73 -16.31 0.45
N ASN A 23 4.60 -16.91 1.27
CA ASN A 23 4.16 -17.80 2.34
C ASN A 23 3.34 -17.04 3.40
N TYR A 24 3.78 -15.87 3.79
CA TYR A 24 3.08 -15.06 4.78
C TYR A 24 1.70 -14.61 4.27
N LEU A 25 1.63 -14.19 3.02
CA LEU A 25 0.38 -13.73 2.43
C LEU A 25 -0.61 -14.88 2.23
N ASP A 26 -0.13 -16.06 1.85
CA ASP A 26 -0.98 -17.24 1.76
C ASP A 26 -1.60 -17.59 3.11
N ARG A 27 -0.77 -17.62 4.15
CA ARG A 27 -1.22 -17.90 5.51
C ARG A 27 -2.19 -16.82 6.01
N PHE A 28 -1.86 -15.57 5.77
CA PHE A 28 -2.69 -14.43 6.17
C PHE A 28 -4.09 -14.52 5.56
N GLN A 29 -4.17 -14.81 4.26
CA GLN A 29 -5.45 -14.94 3.56
C GLN A 29 -6.33 -16.03 4.15
N LYS A 30 -5.71 -17.18 4.46
CA LYS A 30 -6.44 -18.31 5.06
C LYS A 30 -6.95 -17.99 6.45
N GLU A 31 -6.13 -17.32 7.26
CA GLU A 31 -6.50 -16.99 8.64
C GLU A 31 -7.52 -15.86 8.73
N ARG A 32 -7.46 -14.89 7.84
CA ARG A 32 -8.30 -13.68 7.89
C ARG A 32 -9.48 -13.71 6.92
N LYS A 33 -9.53 -14.68 6.03
CA LYS A 33 -10.57 -14.79 4.99
C LYS A 33 -10.67 -13.52 4.14
N ILE A 34 -9.52 -12.96 3.80
CA ILE A 34 -9.37 -11.80 2.93
C ILE A 34 -8.59 -12.24 1.70
N THR A 35 -9.03 -11.81 0.52
CA THR A 35 -8.31 -12.10 -0.72
C THR A 35 -7.28 -11.00 -0.98
N VAL A 36 -6.05 -11.41 -1.21
CA VAL A 36 -4.94 -10.50 -1.53
C VAL A 36 -4.43 -10.84 -2.92
N LYS A 37 -4.33 -9.82 -3.78
CA LYS A 37 -3.69 -9.95 -5.08
C LYS A 37 -2.36 -9.21 -5.00
N THR A 38 -1.27 -9.91 -5.26
CA THR A 38 0.06 -9.38 -5.07
C THR A 38 0.83 -9.36 -6.38
N HIS A 39 1.48 -8.24 -6.67
CA HIS A 39 2.43 -8.11 -7.77
C HIS A 39 3.81 -7.84 -7.21
N TYR A 40 4.82 -8.57 -7.71
CA TYR A 40 6.19 -8.46 -7.24
C TYR A 40 7.05 -7.73 -8.27
N PHE A 41 7.79 -6.74 -7.81
CA PHE A 41 8.72 -5.96 -8.63
C PHE A 41 10.11 -6.12 -8.03
N ASN A 42 11.09 -6.48 -8.86
CA ASN A 42 12.43 -6.73 -8.36
C ASN A 42 13.33 -5.49 -8.35
N ASP A 43 12.83 -4.35 -8.77
CA ASP A 43 13.56 -3.09 -8.61
C ASP A 43 12.60 -1.90 -8.63
N GLY A 44 13.09 -0.75 -8.15
CA GLY A 44 12.29 0.45 -8.01
C GLY A 44 11.92 1.11 -9.32
N LEU A 45 12.81 1.07 -10.32
CA LEU A 45 12.53 1.66 -11.63
C LEU A 45 11.39 0.94 -12.33
N LEU A 46 11.45 -0.39 -12.34
CA LEU A 46 10.41 -1.20 -12.95
C LEU A 46 9.06 -0.96 -12.28
N PHE A 47 9.07 -0.90 -10.94
CA PHE A 47 7.87 -0.59 -10.17
C PHE A 47 7.27 0.76 -10.60
N LEU A 48 8.09 1.81 -10.67
CA LEU A 48 7.62 3.14 -11.04
C LEU A 48 7.11 3.20 -12.48
N GLU A 49 7.77 2.51 -13.41
CA GLU A 49 7.37 2.48 -14.80
C GLU A 49 5.98 1.85 -14.98
N GLN A 50 5.66 0.85 -14.18
CA GLN A 50 4.42 0.10 -14.28
C GLN A 50 3.35 0.58 -13.32
N TYR A 51 3.66 1.56 -12.47
CA TYR A 51 2.71 2.02 -11.46
C TYR A 51 1.62 2.90 -12.06
N HIS A 52 0.38 2.58 -11.71
CA HIS A 52 -0.78 3.41 -12.04
C HIS A 52 -1.52 3.75 -10.76
N GLN A 53 -1.90 5.01 -10.61
CA GLN A 53 -2.64 5.48 -9.45
C GLN A 53 -3.94 4.67 -9.29
N ASN A 54 -4.25 4.30 -8.06
CA ASN A 54 -5.42 3.51 -7.69
C ASN A 54 -5.36 2.03 -8.09
N GLU A 55 -4.23 1.56 -8.63
CA GLU A 55 -4.05 0.16 -8.94
C GLU A 55 -3.75 -0.67 -7.68
N PHE A 56 -2.92 -0.11 -6.78
CA PHE A 56 -2.54 -0.80 -5.55
C PHE A 56 -3.08 -0.10 -4.32
N ASP A 57 -3.45 -0.90 -3.34
CA ASP A 57 -3.90 -0.40 -2.04
C ASP A 57 -2.75 -0.23 -1.07
N ILE A 58 -1.77 -1.13 -1.14
CA ILE A 58 -0.63 -1.19 -0.23
C ILE A 58 0.63 -1.45 -1.03
N VAL A 59 1.72 -0.78 -0.66
CA VAL A 59 3.06 -1.05 -1.21
C VAL A 59 3.96 -1.47 -0.06
N LEU A 60 4.56 -2.65 -0.19
CA LEU A 60 5.61 -3.14 0.70
C LEU A 60 6.93 -2.93 -0.02
N MET A 61 7.83 -2.14 0.59
CA MET A 61 9.03 -1.66 -0.09
C MET A 61 10.28 -1.92 0.73
N ASP A 62 11.26 -2.59 0.13
CA ASP A 62 12.60 -2.65 0.71
C ASP A 62 13.37 -1.38 0.34
N ILE A 63 14.25 -0.92 1.21
CA ILE A 63 15.13 0.22 0.93
C ILE A 63 16.44 -0.26 0.31
N ALA A 64 17.00 -1.35 0.80
CA ALA A 64 18.29 -1.85 0.36
C ALA A 64 18.19 -2.56 -0.99
N MET A 65 18.12 -1.79 -2.06
CA MET A 65 18.06 -2.32 -3.44
C MET A 65 19.14 -1.66 -4.29
N PRO A 66 19.69 -2.39 -5.28
CA PRO A 66 20.69 -1.80 -6.18
C PRO A 66 20.07 -0.71 -7.06
N GLN A 67 20.93 0.17 -7.58
CA GLN A 67 20.58 1.30 -8.45
C GLN A 67 19.76 2.36 -7.73
N MET A 68 18.45 2.17 -7.59
CA MET A 68 17.59 3.10 -6.87
C MET A 68 17.08 2.45 -5.59
N ASN A 69 17.42 3.03 -4.43
CA ASN A 69 16.95 2.49 -3.16
C ASN A 69 15.45 2.77 -2.95
N GLY A 70 14.88 2.08 -1.96
CA GLY A 70 13.44 2.18 -1.72
C GLY A 70 12.98 3.56 -1.25
N LEU A 71 13.81 4.32 -0.57
CA LEU A 71 13.43 5.66 -0.14
C LEU A 71 13.28 6.60 -1.35
N GLU A 72 14.24 6.55 -2.27
CA GLU A 72 14.16 7.34 -3.51
C GLU A 72 12.95 6.91 -4.33
N THR A 73 12.73 5.59 -4.44
CA THR A 73 11.56 5.06 -5.13
C THR A 73 10.28 5.60 -4.52
N ALA A 74 10.18 5.60 -3.19
CA ALA A 74 9.01 6.09 -2.47
C ALA A 74 8.79 7.59 -2.67
N LYS A 75 9.86 8.38 -2.71
CA LYS A 75 9.75 9.82 -3.01
C LYS A 75 9.13 10.06 -4.38
N ARG A 76 9.57 9.30 -5.37
CA ARG A 76 9.01 9.40 -6.73
C ARG A 76 7.58 8.89 -6.78
N LEU A 77 7.30 7.80 -6.05
CA LEU A 77 5.94 7.29 -5.94
C LEU A 77 4.99 8.38 -5.42
N ARG A 78 5.41 9.13 -4.42
CA ARG A 78 4.57 10.19 -3.83
C ARG A 78 4.31 11.36 -4.77
N THR A 79 5.08 11.51 -5.83
CA THR A 79 4.76 12.52 -6.86
C THR A 79 3.57 12.09 -7.73
N VAL A 80 3.30 10.80 -7.84
CA VAL A 80 2.16 10.27 -8.62
C VAL A 80 1.01 9.80 -7.75
N ASP A 81 1.27 9.38 -6.52
CA ASP A 81 0.24 8.87 -5.63
C ASP A 81 0.55 9.23 -4.17
N LYS A 82 -0.21 10.17 -3.64
CA LYS A 82 -0.01 10.62 -2.25
C LYS A 82 -0.74 9.77 -1.24
N ASN A 83 -1.63 8.90 -1.68
CA ASN A 83 -2.58 8.22 -0.80
C ASN A 83 -2.32 6.73 -0.60
N VAL A 84 -1.59 6.07 -1.49
CA VAL A 84 -1.34 4.64 -1.35
C VAL A 84 -0.64 4.35 -0.02
N CYS A 85 -1.07 3.27 0.63
CA CYS A 85 -0.50 2.87 1.92
C CYS A 85 0.89 2.28 1.69
N LEU A 86 1.91 2.83 2.35
CA LEU A 86 3.31 2.42 2.18
C LEU A 86 3.88 1.89 3.48
N ILE A 87 4.48 0.71 3.42
CA ILE A 87 5.21 0.10 4.54
C ILE A 87 6.60 -0.26 4.04
N PHE A 88 7.62 0.22 4.74
CA PHE A 88 8.99 -0.21 4.48
C PHE A 88 9.32 -1.48 5.26
N ILE A 89 9.98 -2.42 4.61
CA ILE A 89 10.48 -3.65 5.23
C ILE A 89 11.93 -3.84 4.79
N THR A 90 12.89 -3.59 5.67
CA THR A 90 14.30 -3.49 5.30
C THR A 90 15.22 -3.83 6.47
N THR A 91 16.49 -4.11 6.16
CA THR A 91 17.53 -4.25 7.18
C THR A 91 18.10 -2.90 7.60
N LEU A 92 17.79 -1.82 6.88
CA LEU A 92 18.40 -0.50 7.07
C LEU A 92 17.63 0.34 8.08
N ALA A 93 17.79 0.04 9.38
CA ALA A 93 17.09 0.69 10.47
C ALA A 93 17.33 2.21 10.51
N GLN A 94 18.48 2.67 10.03
CA GLN A 94 18.84 4.09 10.06
C GLN A 94 17.92 4.96 9.19
N TYR A 95 17.13 4.36 8.29
CA TYR A 95 16.22 5.10 7.45
C TYR A 95 14.83 5.30 8.05
N ALA A 96 14.57 4.76 9.26
CA ALA A 96 13.24 4.80 9.87
C ALA A 96 12.68 6.23 9.98
N ILE A 97 13.52 7.19 10.39
CA ILE A 97 13.09 8.60 10.53
C ILE A 97 12.68 9.17 9.19
N LYS A 98 13.38 8.79 8.12
CA LYS A 98 13.09 9.29 6.77
C LYS A 98 11.80 8.76 6.19
N GLY A 99 11.23 7.71 6.78
CA GLY A 99 9.91 7.22 6.39
C GLY A 99 8.81 8.27 6.53
N TYR A 100 8.96 9.19 7.46
CA TYR A 100 8.03 10.31 7.63
C TYR A 100 7.96 11.22 6.40
N GLU A 101 9.08 11.37 5.70
CA GLU A 101 9.15 12.25 4.53
C GLU A 101 8.25 11.77 3.38
N VAL A 102 7.93 10.48 3.37
CA VAL A 102 7.10 9.87 2.32
C VAL A 102 5.79 9.33 2.87
N ASP A 103 5.42 9.75 4.08
CA ASP A 103 4.17 9.32 4.74
C ASP A 103 4.01 7.81 4.80
N ALA A 104 5.08 7.09 5.16
CA ALA A 104 5.01 5.66 5.38
C ALA A 104 4.14 5.36 6.59
N LEU A 105 3.24 4.38 6.46
CA LEU A 105 2.40 3.95 7.58
C LEU A 105 3.24 3.29 8.65
N ASP A 106 4.24 2.51 8.24
CA ASP A 106 5.05 1.76 9.17
C ASP A 106 6.42 1.46 8.57
N PHE A 107 7.33 1.02 9.45
CA PHE A 107 8.71 0.70 9.09
C PHE A 107 9.12 -0.54 9.87
N LEU A 108 9.31 -1.65 9.16
CA LEU A 108 9.65 -2.92 9.76
C LEU A 108 11.10 -3.28 9.48
N ILE A 109 11.79 -3.79 10.50
CA ILE A 109 13.20 -4.19 10.38
C ILE A 109 13.28 -5.69 10.18
N LYS A 110 13.95 -6.11 9.12
CA LYS A 110 14.20 -7.53 8.85
C LYS A 110 15.14 -8.11 9.91
N PRO A 111 14.98 -9.36 10.32
CA PRO A 111 13.97 -10.31 9.86
C PRO A 111 12.60 -10.04 10.52
N VAL A 112 11.54 -10.13 9.74
CA VAL A 112 10.18 -9.90 10.22
C VAL A 112 9.47 -11.25 10.31
N GLY A 113 9.00 -11.60 11.51
CA GLY A 113 8.22 -12.82 11.70
C GLY A 113 6.79 -12.64 11.22
N PHE A 114 6.09 -13.77 11.05
CA PHE A 114 4.73 -13.75 10.54
C PHE A 114 3.78 -12.94 11.42
N ASP A 115 3.91 -13.08 12.76
CA ASP A 115 2.98 -12.40 13.66
C ASP A 115 3.05 -10.88 13.52
N LEU A 116 4.25 -10.32 13.52
CA LEU A 116 4.41 -8.88 13.33
C LEU A 116 3.96 -8.44 11.95
N PHE A 117 4.31 -9.21 10.92
CA PHE A 117 3.88 -8.95 9.55
C PHE A 117 2.36 -8.90 9.48
N SER A 118 1.67 -9.87 10.09
CA SER A 118 0.21 -9.94 10.08
C SER A 118 -0.44 -8.75 10.77
N ILE A 119 0.10 -8.36 11.93
CA ILE A 119 -0.42 -7.23 12.69
C ILE A 119 -0.31 -5.95 11.87
N LYS A 120 0.83 -5.72 11.22
CA LYS A 120 1.05 -4.51 10.44
C LYS A 120 0.25 -4.52 9.14
N LEU A 121 0.13 -5.67 8.51
CA LEU A 121 -0.71 -5.79 7.32
C LEU A 121 -2.18 -5.54 7.65
N GLU A 122 -2.66 -6.07 8.77
CA GLU A 122 -4.03 -5.82 9.22
C GLU A 122 -4.26 -4.33 9.48
N LYS A 123 -3.31 -3.66 10.10
CA LYS A 123 -3.36 -2.21 10.31
C LYS A 123 -3.48 -1.46 8.98
N ALA A 124 -2.68 -1.87 7.99
CA ALA A 124 -2.71 -1.27 6.66
C ALA A 124 -4.05 -1.48 5.97
N ILE A 125 -4.60 -2.68 6.06
CA ILE A 125 -5.89 -3.01 5.45
C ILE A 125 -7.01 -2.16 6.08
N LYS A 126 -6.98 -2.00 7.40
CA LYS A 126 -7.95 -1.14 8.08
C LYS A 126 -7.84 0.31 7.61
N ARG A 127 -6.63 0.80 7.41
CA ARG A 127 -6.41 2.16 6.89
C ARG A 127 -6.96 2.29 5.47
N VAL A 128 -6.69 1.31 4.62
CA VAL A 128 -7.17 1.27 3.24
C VAL A 128 -8.70 1.29 3.20
N ASN A 129 -9.35 0.44 3.99
CA ASN A 129 -10.80 0.36 4.04
C ASN A 129 -11.43 1.65 4.55
N LYS A 130 -10.83 2.25 5.57
CA LYS A 130 -11.29 3.53 6.11
C LYS A 130 -11.20 4.64 5.06
N ASN A 131 -10.11 4.69 4.31
CA ASN A 131 -9.92 5.68 3.26
C ASN A 131 -10.93 5.50 2.13
N LYS A 132 -11.23 4.26 1.76
CA LYS A 132 -12.25 3.96 0.74
C LYS A 132 -13.63 4.39 1.18
N GLU A 133 -13.99 4.13 2.43
CA GLU A 133 -15.26 4.55 3.00
C GLU A 133 -15.39 6.07 2.99
N SER A 134 -14.35 6.77 3.42
CA SER A 134 -14.33 8.24 3.41
C SER A 134 -14.49 8.81 2.02
N PHE A 135 -13.79 8.24 1.04
CA PHE A 135 -13.89 8.64 -0.36
C PHE A 135 -15.30 8.44 -0.89
N PHE A 136 -15.91 7.31 -0.59
CA PHE A 136 -17.28 7.00 -1.02
C PHE A 136 -18.29 8.00 -0.45
N VAL A 137 -18.17 8.33 0.82
CA VAL A 137 -19.05 9.30 1.48
C VAL A 137 -18.94 10.68 0.83
N ILE A 138 -17.74 11.15 0.57
CA ILE A 138 -17.51 12.44 -0.08
C ILE A 138 -18.13 12.47 -1.47
N LYS A 139 -17.90 11.44 -2.26
CA LYS A 139 -18.46 11.35 -3.62
C LYS A 139 -19.97 11.34 -3.61
N THR A 140 -20.59 10.58 -2.70
CA THR A 140 -22.03 10.54 -2.56
C THR A 140 -22.60 11.89 -2.17
N SER A 141 -21.95 12.60 -1.25
CA SER A 141 -22.34 13.94 -0.82
C SER A 141 -22.28 14.93 -1.98
N GLU A 142 -21.26 14.88 -2.80
CA GLU A 142 -21.13 15.73 -3.97
C GLU A 142 -22.25 15.48 -4.98
N GLU A 143 -22.60 14.23 -5.22
CA GLU A 143 -23.70 13.88 -6.12
C GLU A 143 -25.04 14.40 -5.63
N VAL A 144 -25.30 14.28 -4.34
CA VAL A 144 -26.52 14.81 -3.73
C VAL A 144 -26.58 16.33 -3.87
N LEU A 145 -25.48 17.03 -3.64
CA LEU A 145 -25.39 18.47 -3.82
C LEU A 145 -25.68 18.89 -5.25
N LYS A 146 -25.14 18.19 -6.23
CA LYS A 146 -25.40 18.47 -7.65
C LYS A 146 -26.86 18.36 -7.99
N ILE A 147 -27.53 17.33 -7.50
CA ILE A 147 -28.96 17.10 -7.74
C ILE A 147 -29.78 18.23 -7.12
N SER A 148 -29.49 18.60 -5.89
CA SER A 148 -30.17 19.69 -5.20
C SER A 148 -30.01 21.02 -5.94
N THR A 149 -28.83 21.35 -6.39
CA THR A 149 -28.53 22.56 -7.14
C THR A 149 -29.32 22.59 -8.45
N SER A 150 -29.36 21.47 -9.16
CA SER A 150 -30.10 21.36 -10.42
C SER A 150 -31.59 21.59 -10.24
N LYS A 151 -32.18 21.13 -9.15
CA LYS A 151 -33.59 21.29 -8.86
C LYS A 151 -33.96 22.69 -8.40
N ILE A 152 -33.11 23.27 -7.64
CA ILE A 152 -33.36 24.59 -7.10
C ILE A 152 -33.12 25.65 -8.11
N ILE A 153 -32.28 25.64 -9.03
CA ILE A 153 -31.85 26.44 -9.78
C ILE A 153 -31.68 27.18 -10.06
N TYR A 154 -31.60 26.93 -9.71
CA TYR A 154 -31.24 27.13 -9.53
C TYR A 154 -31.43 27.84 -9.43
N ILE A 155 -31.82 27.81 -9.26
CA ILE A 155 -31.97 28.54 -8.75
C ILE A 155 -31.03 29.12 -8.60
#